data_3c35137ed0e79cda16726cd53e2bec04
#
_entry.id   3c35137ed0e79cda16726cd53e2bec04
#
_cell.length_a   1.000
_cell.length_b   1.000
_cell.length_c   1.000
_cell.angle_alpha   90.00
_cell.angle_beta   90.00
_cell.angle_gamma   90.00
#
_symmetry.space_group_name_H-M   'P 1'
#
loop_
_entity.id
_entity.type
_entity.pdbx_description
1 polymer ?
#
loop_
_entity_poly.entity_id
_entity_poly.type
_entity_poly.pdbx_seq_one_letter_code
_entity_poly.pdbx_strand_id
1 'polypeptide(L)'
;AFVWSHGGGQRAEKNRSVYFAKQGFANIDINWLGRPVKEDIDTNTDWGKVDPTQGPRFYSKALRKGWKVNLQPDEFSIDPIPSPRNSNWILLSMAGRRAITFLEKQPEVNADKIGFTGFSMGGMITALTATDPRLKAVAPFVGGTGFKYVDFPGGIVGSSKRPQFHNLEMYKNAIDPEAYWPHVKCPVAFITSSNDFHSTFERIYRSMDLLPHDDWRVSSNVHYNHGVGPEQWAVLNLWCRDY
;
A
#
# COMPACT_ATOMS: atom_id res chain seq x y z
N ALA A 1 -3.78 6.10 16.66
CA ALA A 1 -4.09 6.69 15.35
C ALA A 1 -3.55 5.81 14.23
N PHE A 2 -4.08 5.93 13.04
CA PHE A 2 -3.49 5.22 11.89
C PHE A 2 -3.75 5.90 10.55
N VAL A 3 -2.89 5.59 9.58
CA VAL A 3 -3.05 5.95 8.18
C VAL A 3 -3.74 4.82 7.44
N TRP A 4 -4.75 5.16 6.65
CA TRP A 4 -5.35 4.26 5.67
C TRP A 4 -4.88 4.61 4.26
N SER A 5 -4.52 3.58 3.48
CA SER A 5 -4.18 3.70 2.07
C SER A 5 -5.15 2.85 1.23
N HIS A 6 -5.87 3.48 0.32
CA HIS A 6 -6.88 2.79 -0.48
C HIS A 6 -6.29 1.89 -1.57
N GLY A 7 -7.10 1.00 -2.12
CA GLY A 7 -6.72 0.11 -3.23
C GLY A 7 -6.66 0.81 -4.58
N GLY A 8 -6.15 0.08 -5.57
CA GLY A 8 -6.14 0.53 -6.94
C GLY A 8 -7.56 0.78 -7.47
N GLY A 9 -7.75 1.91 -8.13
CA GLY A 9 -9.08 2.30 -8.64
C GLY A 9 -10.04 2.86 -7.58
N GLN A 10 -9.66 2.89 -6.32
CA GLN A 10 -10.41 3.49 -5.22
C GLN A 10 -9.98 4.96 -4.99
N ARG A 11 -10.44 5.53 -3.90
CA ARG A 11 -10.13 6.90 -3.45
C ARG A 11 -10.21 6.97 -1.93
N ALA A 12 -9.76 8.06 -1.35
CA ALA A 12 -10.05 8.39 0.03
C ALA A 12 -11.57 8.59 0.23
N GLU A 13 -12.09 8.13 1.36
CA GLU A 13 -13.53 8.15 1.64
C GLU A 13 -13.82 8.67 3.04
N LYS A 14 -14.58 9.77 3.10
CA LYS A 14 -15.01 10.38 4.36
C LYS A 14 -15.70 9.37 5.28
N ASN A 15 -16.56 8.50 4.73
CA ASN A 15 -17.32 7.54 5.53
C ASN A 15 -16.42 6.53 6.24
N ARG A 16 -15.30 6.15 5.65
CA ARG A 16 -14.30 5.30 6.29
C ARG A 16 -13.66 5.98 7.48
N SER A 17 -13.23 7.23 7.31
CA SER A 17 -12.65 7.99 8.42
C SER A 17 -13.66 8.22 9.54
N VAL A 18 -14.93 8.51 9.20
CA VAL A 18 -16.02 8.64 10.21
C VAL A 18 -16.27 7.30 10.92
N TYR A 19 -16.23 6.20 10.21
CA TYR A 19 -16.37 4.86 10.81
C TYR A 19 -15.29 4.63 11.88
N PHE A 20 -14.04 4.87 11.56
CA PHE A 20 -12.93 4.68 12.51
C PHE A 20 -12.95 5.69 13.65
N ALA A 21 -13.33 6.94 13.38
CA ALA A 21 -13.50 7.94 14.43
C ALA A 21 -14.57 7.51 15.47
N LYS A 22 -15.67 6.90 15.02
CA LYS A 22 -16.69 6.32 15.92
C LYS A 22 -16.18 5.13 16.74
N GLN A 23 -15.09 4.49 16.31
CA GLN A 23 -14.40 3.42 17.04
C GLN A 23 -13.32 3.97 18.00
N GLY A 24 -13.16 5.29 18.05
CA GLY A 24 -12.18 5.95 18.91
C GLY A 24 -10.80 6.14 18.31
N PHE A 25 -10.65 5.99 16.98
CA PHE A 25 -9.38 6.17 16.30
C PHE A 25 -9.30 7.49 15.55
N ALA A 26 -8.23 8.25 15.75
CA ALA A 26 -7.83 9.26 14.78
C ALA A 26 -7.34 8.54 13.51
N ASN A 27 -7.89 8.91 12.35
CA ASN A 27 -7.56 8.27 11.09
C ASN A 27 -7.38 9.30 9.98
N ILE A 28 -6.39 9.08 9.14
CA ILE A 28 -6.20 9.79 7.88
C ILE A 28 -6.30 8.81 6.71
N ASP A 29 -7.22 9.07 5.80
CA ASP A 29 -7.36 8.29 4.55
C ASP A 29 -6.67 9.07 3.43
N ILE A 30 -5.53 8.59 2.97
CA ILE A 30 -4.72 9.27 1.95
C ILE A 30 -5.26 9.00 0.55
N ASN A 31 -5.48 10.07 -0.22
CA ASN A 31 -5.91 9.97 -1.62
C ASN A 31 -4.71 9.97 -2.56
N TRP A 32 -3.90 8.92 -2.47
CA TRP A 32 -2.62 8.82 -3.17
C TRP A 32 -2.73 8.79 -4.71
N LEU A 33 -3.89 8.40 -5.23
CA LEU A 33 -4.10 8.28 -6.67
C LEU A 33 -4.65 9.56 -7.33
N GLY A 34 -5.07 10.54 -6.53
CA GLY A 34 -5.62 11.80 -7.02
C GLY A 34 -7.03 11.68 -7.64
N ARG A 35 -7.74 10.57 -7.42
CA ARG A 35 -9.13 10.43 -7.87
C ARG A 35 -10.02 11.41 -7.10
N PRO A 36 -10.86 12.22 -7.77
CA PRO A 36 -11.73 13.18 -7.11
C PRO A 36 -12.60 12.52 -6.04
N VAL A 37 -12.65 13.13 -4.86
CA VAL A 37 -13.53 12.70 -3.75
C VAL A 37 -14.95 13.15 -4.03
N LYS A 38 -15.10 14.33 -4.62
CA LYS A 38 -16.34 14.91 -5.13
C LYS A 38 -16.08 15.59 -6.46
N GLU A 39 -17.14 15.88 -7.22
CA GLU A 39 -17.04 16.54 -8.52
C GLU A 39 -16.43 17.94 -8.45
N ASP A 40 -16.70 18.66 -7.36
CA ASP A 40 -16.28 20.04 -7.11
C ASP A 40 -14.98 20.16 -6.28
N ILE A 41 -14.43 19.04 -5.80
CA ILE A 41 -13.19 19.04 -5.03
C ILE A 41 -12.04 18.62 -5.93
N ASP A 42 -11.15 19.57 -6.18
CA ASP A 42 -9.90 19.29 -6.85
C ASP A 42 -8.96 18.53 -5.90
N THR A 43 -8.80 17.24 -6.18
CA THR A 43 -7.86 16.39 -5.47
C THR A 43 -6.69 16.07 -6.39
N ASN A 44 -5.72 16.94 -6.44
CA ASN A 44 -4.53 16.73 -7.22
C ASN A 44 -3.40 16.15 -6.35
N THR A 45 -2.84 15.04 -6.77
CA THR A 45 -1.61 14.52 -6.17
C THR A 45 -0.44 15.21 -6.84
N ASP A 46 0.09 16.23 -6.19
CA ASP A 46 1.27 16.93 -6.69
C ASP A 46 2.56 16.26 -6.18
N TRP A 47 3.25 15.61 -7.06
CA TRP A 47 4.55 14.98 -6.81
C TRP A 47 5.73 15.88 -7.21
N GLY A 48 5.46 17.13 -7.58
CA GLY A 48 6.46 18.04 -8.12
C GLY A 48 6.75 17.76 -9.59
N LYS A 49 7.83 18.32 -10.09
CA LYS A 49 8.28 18.08 -11.46
C LYS A 49 8.81 16.66 -11.58
N VAL A 50 8.18 15.87 -12.43
CA VAL A 50 8.64 14.53 -12.77
C VAL A 50 9.33 14.61 -14.12
N ASP A 51 10.57 14.17 -14.19
CA ASP A 51 11.32 14.11 -15.43
C ASP A 51 10.69 13.04 -16.35
N PRO A 52 10.14 13.41 -17.50
CA PRO A 52 9.51 12.48 -18.42
C PRO A 52 10.48 11.45 -19.00
N THR A 53 11.80 11.70 -18.95
CA THR A 53 12.82 10.76 -19.42
C THR A 53 13.08 9.62 -18.42
N GLN A 54 12.54 9.71 -17.21
CA GLN A 54 12.75 8.72 -16.15
C GLN A 54 11.86 7.47 -16.29
N GLY A 55 11.27 7.27 -17.43
CA GLY A 55 10.46 6.12 -17.74
C GLY A 55 8.99 6.28 -17.35
N PRO A 56 8.21 5.31 -17.74
CA PRO A 56 6.77 5.32 -17.58
C PRO A 56 6.32 5.27 -16.13
N ARG A 57 5.13 5.78 -15.89
CA ARG A 57 4.51 5.88 -14.56
C ARG A 57 3.24 5.06 -14.48
N PHE A 58 2.85 4.76 -13.28
CA PHE A 58 1.71 3.91 -13.02
C PHE A 58 0.38 4.61 -13.29
N TYR A 59 -0.62 3.87 -13.77
CA TYR A 59 -2.01 4.31 -13.88
C TYR A 59 -2.34 5.38 -14.93
N SER A 60 -1.98 5.15 -16.15
CA SER A 60 -2.58 5.88 -17.27
C SER A 60 -4.11 5.80 -17.28
N LYS A 61 -4.67 4.69 -16.78
CA LYS A 61 -6.13 4.54 -16.63
C LYS A 61 -6.76 5.58 -15.72
N ALA A 62 -6.06 6.04 -14.69
CA ALA A 62 -6.55 7.09 -13.82
C ALA A 62 -6.69 8.41 -14.57
N LEU A 63 -5.71 8.77 -15.37
CA LEU A 63 -5.76 9.97 -16.22
C LEU A 63 -6.85 9.88 -17.28
N ARG A 64 -7.03 8.72 -17.91
CA ARG A 64 -8.11 8.50 -18.88
C ARG A 64 -9.50 8.72 -18.29
N LYS A 65 -9.64 8.59 -16.98
CA LYS A 65 -10.88 8.85 -16.23
C LYS A 65 -10.95 10.29 -15.69
N GLY A 66 -10.05 11.16 -16.12
CA GLY A 66 -10.01 12.55 -15.66
C GLY A 66 -9.47 12.72 -14.23
N TRP A 67 -8.76 11.74 -13.70
CA TRP A 67 -8.14 11.87 -12.39
C TRP A 67 -6.94 12.80 -12.49
N LYS A 68 -6.84 13.74 -11.56
CA LYS A 68 -5.76 14.71 -11.55
C LYS A 68 -4.56 14.16 -10.80
N VAL A 69 -3.63 13.61 -11.54
CA VAL A 69 -2.31 13.23 -11.05
C VAL A 69 -1.27 13.85 -11.98
N ASN A 70 -0.25 14.43 -11.42
CA ASN A 70 0.83 15.01 -12.21
C ASN A 70 1.99 14.06 -12.49
N LEU A 71 1.86 12.81 -12.08
CA LEU A 71 2.72 11.75 -12.56
C LEU A 71 2.44 11.55 -14.05
N GLN A 72 3.47 11.53 -14.87
CA GLN A 72 3.35 11.12 -16.27
C GLN A 72 3.24 9.60 -16.31
N PRO A 73 2.02 9.06 -16.35
CA PRO A 73 1.86 7.64 -16.28
C PRO A 73 2.09 7.04 -17.64
N ASP A 74 2.86 6.04 -17.72
CA ASP A 74 2.68 5.04 -18.72
C ASP A 74 1.72 3.96 -18.24
N GLU A 75 1.27 3.11 -19.12
CA GLU A 75 0.24 2.10 -18.81
C GLU A 75 0.73 1.06 -17.82
N PHE A 76 2.00 0.99 -17.59
CA PHE A 76 2.61 -0.05 -16.79
C PHE A 76 3.74 0.51 -15.96
N SER A 77 3.50 0.56 -14.76
CA SER A 77 4.25 1.18 -13.72
C SER A 77 5.45 0.48 -13.22
N ILE A 78 5.85 -0.53 -13.86
CA ILE A 78 7.00 -1.30 -13.41
C ILE A 78 7.99 -1.24 -14.52
N ASP A 79 8.86 -0.33 -14.42
CA ASP A 79 9.62 0.14 -15.53
C ASP A 79 11.11 0.07 -15.41
N PRO A 80 11.79 0.20 -16.56
CA PRO A 80 13.22 0.39 -16.62
C PRO A 80 13.59 1.77 -16.07
N ILE A 81 13.44 1.93 -14.77
CA ILE A 81 13.85 3.16 -14.12
C ILE A 81 15.30 3.03 -13.68
N PRO A 82 16.14 4.04 -13.90
CA PRO A 82 17.55 4.00 -13.51
C PRO A 82 17.76 4.07 -12.00
N SER A 83 16.74 4.47 -11.24
CA SER A 83 16.77 4.56 -9.78
C SER A 83 15.43 4.15 -9.17
N PRO A 84 15.41 3.36 -8.09
CA PRO A 84 14.17 3.03 -7.38
C PRO A 84 13.45 4.27 -6.85
N ARG A 85 14.14 5.39 -6.64
CA ARG A 85 13.55 6.66 -6.20
C ARG A 85 12.53 7.22 -7.19
N ASN A 86 12.60 6.82 -8.46
CA ASN A 86 11.65 7.22 -9.50
C ASN A 86 10.46 6.26 -9.61
N SER A 87 10.46 5.18 -8.85
CA SER A 87 9.34 4.26 -8.81
C SER A 87 8.12 4.91 -8.15
N ASN A 88 6.96 4.71 -8.76
CA ASN A 88 5.69 5.11 -8.15
C ASN A 88 5.49 4.48 -6.77
N TRP A 89 5.89 3.24 -6.58
CA TRP A 89 5.78 2.57 -5.30
C TRP A 89 6.54 3.29 -4.20
N ILE A 90 7.75 3.72 -4.50
CA ILE A 90 8.56 4.48 -3.55
C ILE A 90 7.96 5.87 -3.31
N LEU A 91 7.49 6.55 -4.34
CA LEU A 91 6.81 7.84 -4.19
C LEU A 91 5.55 7.71 -3.32
N LEU A 92 4.76 6.65 -3.52
CA LEU A 92 3.56 6.40 -2.73
C LEU A 92 3.88 6.06 -1.27
N SER A 93 4.96 5.32 -1.01
CA SER A 93 5.42 5.10 0.38
C SER A 93 5.88 6.39 1.05
N MET A 94 6.48 7.31 0.30
CA MET A 94 6.82 8.65 0.80
C MET A 94 5.58 9.45 1.18
N ALA A 95 4.49 9.35 0.41
CA ALA A 95 3.20 9.94 0.78
C ALA A 95 2.66 9.35 2.09
N GLY A 96 2.76 8.04 2.26
CA GLY A 96 2.44 7.36 3.52
C GLY A 96 3.23 7.91 4.70
N ARG A 97 4.55 8.06 4.56
CA ARG A 97 5.43 8.64 5.59
C ARG A 97 5.09 10.09 5.92
N ARG A 98 4.66 10.88 4.93
CA ARG A 98 4.16 12.25 5.16
C ARG A 98 2.85 12.25 5.95
N ALA A 99 1.95 11.31 5.69
CA ALA A 99 0.73 11.16 6.46
C ALA A 99 1.03 10.79 7.93
N ILE A 100 2.02 9.93 8.19
CA ILE A 100 2.50 9.66 9.56
C ILE A 100 2.99 10.95 10.22
N THR A 101 3.83 11.73 9.51
CA THR A 101 4.34 13.02 10.03
C THR A 101 3.21 14.02 10.30
N PHE A 102 2.14 13.98 9.51
CA PHE A 102 0.97 14.82 9.76
C PHE A 102 0.26 14.39 11.05
N LEU A 103 -0.01 13.08 11.21
CA LEU A 103 -0.65 12.55 12.42
C LEU A 103 0.15 12.83 13.68
N GLU A 104 1.47 12.60 13.64
CA GLU A 104 2.38 12.85 14.77
C GLU A 104 2.30 14.27 15.34
N LYS A 105 1.92 15.23 14.49
CA LYS A 105 1.81 16.65 14.86
C LYS A 105 0.41 17.06 15.34
N GLN A 106 -0.56 16.17 15.31
CA GLN A 106 -1.91 16.51 15.76
C GLN A 106 -2.00 16.40 17.28
N PRO A 107 -2.56 17.39 17.98
CA PRO A 107 -2.63 17.40 19.44
C PRO A 107 -3.49 16.26 20.00
N GLU A 108 -4.44 15.73 19.22
CA GLU A 108 -5.32 14.64 19.60
C GLU A 108 -4.70 13.27 19.39
N VAL A 109 -3.52 13.18 18.77
CA VAL A 109 -2.86 11.92 18.41
C VAL A 109 -1.74 11.61 19.41
N ASN A 110 -1.79 10.41 19.96
CA ASN A 110 -0.63 9.86 20.65
C ASN A 110 0.39 9.40 19.60
N ALA A 111 1.50 10.12 19.50
CA ALA A 111 2.57 9.83 18.54
C ALA A 111 3.22 8.44 18.75
N ASP A 112 3.14 7.91 19.98
CA ASP A 112 3.63 6.57 20.31
C ASP A 112 2.66 5.45 19.91
N LYS A 113 1.50 5.79 19.32
CA LYS A 113 0.46 4.85 18.90
C LYS A 113 -0.04 5.17 17.50
N ILE A 114 0.87 5.12 16.52
CA ILE A 114 0.54 5.32 15.12
C ILE A 114 0.74 4.00 14.36
N GLY A 115 -0.31 3.57 13.67
CA GLY A 115 -0.31 2.41 12.78
C GLY A 115 -0.45 2.78 11.31
N PHE A 116 -0.27 1.80 10.45
CA PHE A 116 -0.50 1.94 9.02
C PHE A 116 -1.25 0.72 8.48
N THR A 117 -2.24 0.97 7.65
CA THR A 117 -3.02 -0.10 7.01
C THR A 117 -3.45 0.32 5.61
N GLY A 118 -3.80 -0.64 4.78
CA GLY A 118 -4.30 -0.33 3.44
C GLY A 118 -4.74 -1.55 2.67
N PHE A 119 -5.59 -1.31 1.69
CA PHE A 119 -6.26 -2.34 0.91
C PHE A 119 -5.58 -2.55 -0.45
N SER A 120 -5.29 -3.80 -0.85
CA SER A 120 -4.74 -4.14 -2.17
C SER A 120 -3.43 -3.39 -2.45
N MET A 121 -3.43 -2.45 -3.39
CA MET A 121 -2.29 -1.55 -3.59
C MET A 121 -1.94 -0.74 -2.33
N GLY A 122 -2.95 -0.36 -1.55
CA GLY A 122 -2.72 0.23 -0.24
C GLY A 122 -1.99 -0.73 0.72
N GLY A 123 -2.25 -2.03 0.61
CA GLY A 123 -1.49 -3.06 1.32
C GLY A 123 -0.01 -3.12 0.88
N MET A 124 0.27 -2.93 -0.40
CA MET A 124 1.64 -2.79 -0.91
C MET A 124 2.32 -1.55 -0.33
N ILE A 125 1.62 -0.41 -0.32
CA ILE A 125 2.13 0.83 0.27
C ILE A 125 2.35 0.64 1.79
N THR A 126 1.49 -0.12 2.46
CA THR A 126 1.67 -0.49 3.87
C THR A 126 3.00 -1.21 4.08
N ALA A 127 3.30 -2.24 3.30
CA ALA A 127 4.55 -2.98 3.40
C ALA A 127 5.78 -2.10 3.18
N LEU A 128 5.76 -1.27 2.12
CA LEU A 128 6.85 -0.35 1.81
C LEU A 128 7.05 0.77 2.85
N THR A 129 5.99 1.10 3.58
CA THR A 129 6.01 2.11 4.63
C THR A 129 6.34 1.51 6.01
N ALA A 130 6.15 0.20 6.20
CA ALA A 130 6.28 -0.50 7.47
C ALA A 130 7.68 -0.39 8.13
N THR A 131 8.70 -0.05 7.36
CA THR A 131 10.05 0.21 7.87
C THR A 131 10.20 1.57 8.57
N ASP A 132 9.16 2.41 8.58
CA ASP A 132 9.20 3.67 9.30
C ASP A 132 9.19 3.40 10.82
N PRO A 133 10.22 3.85 11.57
CA PRO A 133 10.37 3.51 12.99
C PRO A 133 9.30 4.10 13.91
N ARG A 134 8.49 5.03 13.42
CA ARG A 134 7.37 5.62 14.16
C ARG A 134 6.15 4.72 14.20
N LEU A 135 6.07 3.75 13.29
CA LEU A 135 4.95 2.81 13.26
C LEU A 135 5.04 1.79 14.39
N LYS A 136 3.92 1.59 15.08
CA LYS A 136 3.79 0.64 16.19
C LYS A 136 3.12 -0.66 15.78
N ALA A 137 2.34 -0.65 14.69
CA ALA A 137 1.77 -1.81 14.06
C ALA A 137 1.39 -1.52 12.61
N VAL A 138 1.35 -2.56 11.78
CA VAL A 138 0.86 -2.46 10.40
C VAL A 138 -0.09 -3.60 10.06
N ALA A 139 -1.05 -3.33 9.19
CA ALA A 139 -2.03 -4.31 8.76
C ALA A 139 -2.30 -4.22 7.25
N PRO A 140 -1.54 -4.88 6.39
CA PRO A 140 -1.85 -4.95 4.98
C PRO A 140 -3.09 -5.84 4.71
N PHE A 141 -4.06 -5.32 3.96
CA PHE A 141 -5.25 -6.02 3.50
C PHE A 141 -5.08 -6.48 2.06
N VAL A 142 -5.27 -7.77 1.78
CA VAL A 142 -5.24 -8.38 0.45
C VAL A 142 -4.11 -7.85 -0.43
N GLY A 143 -2.97 -7.63 0.19
CA GLY A 143 -1.78 -7.01 -0.40
C GLY A 143 -0.59 -7.06 0.54
N GLY A 144 0.50 -6.39 0.18
CA GLY A 144 1.70 -6.31 1.01
C GLY A 144 2.65 -7.49 0.89
N THR A 145 2.29 -8.51 0.12
CA THR A 145 3.20 -9.62 -0.21
C THR A 145 4.08 -9.26 -1.40
N GLY A 146 5.18 -9.96 -1.57
CA GLY A 146 6.06 -9.81 -2.72
C GLY A 146 5.35 -9.99 -4.06
N PHE A 147 5.93 -9.51 -5.13
CA PHE A 147 5.38 -9.68 -6.47
C PHE A 147 5.54 -11.11 -6.97
N LYS A 148 4.59 -11.57 -7.75
CA LYS A 148 4.70 -12.85 -8.42
C LYS A 148 5.47 -12.67 -9.73
N TYR A 149 6.69 -13.14 -9.75
CA TYR A 149 7.49 -13.23 -10.96
C TYR A 149 7.20 -14.56 -11.65
N VAL A 150 7.06 -14.53 -12.96
CA VAL A 150 6.90 -15.74 -13.76
C VAL A 150 8.22 -16.08 -14.47
N ASP A 151 8.43 -17.36 -14.74
CA ASP A 151 9.61 -17.89 -15.41
C ASP A 151 9.61 -17.60 -16.91
N PHE A 152 9.16 -16.43 -17.30
CA PHE A 152 9.41 -15.91 -18.63
C PHE A 152 10.01 -14.51 -18.53
N PRO A 153 10.82 -14.12 -19.46
CA PRO A 153 11.59 -12.88 -19.34
C PRO A 153 10.71 -11.69 -18.99
N GLY A 154 10.91 -11.16 -17.80
CA GLY A 154 10.38 -9.90 -17.36
C GLY A 154 8.91 -9.85 -16.93
N GLY A 155 8.26 -10.94 -16.61
CA GLY A 155 6.82 -10.92 -16.30
C GLY A 155 6.43 -10.87 -14.82
N ILE A 156 5.46 -10.03 -14.46
CA ILE A 156 4.67 -10.17 -13.25
C ILE A 156 3.36 -10.85 -13.59
N VAL A 157 3.01 -11.91 -12.87
CA VAL A 157 1.71 -12.57 -13.03
C VAL A 157 0.59 -11.68 -12.48
N GLY A 158 -0.51 -11.65 -13.19
CA GLY A 158 -1.72 -10.91 -12.80
C GLY A 158 -2.05 -9.76 -13.72
N SER A 159 -1.28 -9.50 -14.76
CA SER A 159 -1.62 -8.55 -15.79
C SER A 159 -1.16 -9.09 -17.15
N SER A 160 -2.06 -9.10 -18.08
CA SER A 160 -1.91 -9.79 -19.37
C SER A 160 -0.98 -9.12 -20.38
N LYS A 161 -0.53 -7.90 -20.11
CA LYS A 161 0.35 -7.13 -21.02
C LYS A 161 1.43 -6.46 -20.19
N ARG A 162 2.68 -6.83 -20.43
CA ARG A 162 3.73 -6.44 -19.55
C ARG A 162 4.90 -5.83 -20.21
N PRO A 163 5.36 -4.71 -19.73
CA PRO A 163 6.71 -4.27 -20.01
C PRO A 163 7.68 -5.30 -19.42
N GLN A 164 8.76 -5.52 -20.12
CA GLN A 164 9.87 -6.28 -19.60
C GLN A 164 10.58 -5.44 -18.54
N PHE A 165 10.98 -6.07 -17.44
CA PHE A 165 11.86 -5.43 -16.50
C PHE A 165 13.26 -5.32 -17.12
N HIS A 166 13.69 -4.10 -17.33
CA HIS A 166 15.08 -3.89 -17.76
C HIS A 166 16.08 -4.06 -16.61
N ASN A 167 15.61 -3.97 -15.37
CA ASN A 167 16.43 -4.19 -14.18
C ASN A 167 15.64 -4.93 -13.10
N LEU A 168 15.45 -6.22 -13.32
CA LEU A 168 14.71 -7.09 -12.41
C LEU A 168 15.34 -7.16 -11.02
N GLU A 169 16.66 -7.20 -10.95
CA GLU A 169 17.39 -7.26 -9.67
C GLU A 169 17.20 -6.00 -8.84
N MET A 170 17.29 -4.84 -9.47
CA MET A 170 16.97 -3.58 -8.77
C MET A 170 15.53 -3.57 -8.27
N TYR A 171 14.60 -4.07 -9.08
CA TYR A 171 13.20 -4.13 -8.71
C TYR A 171 12.97 -5.03 -7.50
N LYS A 172 13.50 -6.25 -7.53
CA LYS A 172 13.41 -7.22 -6.42
C LYS A 172 14.05 -6.69 -5.13
N ASN A 173 15.18 -6.01 -5.26
CA ASN A 173 15.98 -5.61 -4.11
C ASN A 173 15.59 -4.25 -3.51
N ALA A 174 14.82 -3.43 -4.24
CA ALA A 174 14.55 -2.06 -3.82
C ALA A 174 13.07 -1.62 -3.93
N ILE A 175 12.23 -2.36 -4.63
CA ILE A 175 10.83 -1.96 -4.86
C ILE A 175 9.85 -3.03 -4.39
N ASP A 176 10.21 -4.31 -4.50
CA ASP A 176 9.38 -5.41 -4.03
C ASP A 176 9.17 -5.35 -2.52
N PRO A 177 7.95 -5.54 -1.99
CA PRO A 177 7.70 -5.64 -0.56
C PRO A 177 8.60 -6.64 0.18
N GLU A 178 8.99 -7.74 -0.44
CA GLU A 178 9.89 -8.72 0.17
C GLU A 178 11.26 -8.12 0.53
N ALA A 179 11.70 -7.06 -0.13
CA ALA A 179 12.92 -6.35 0.24
C ALA A 179 12.78 -5.54 1.54
N TYR A 180 11.56 -5.28 1.99
CA TYR A 180 11.29 -4.45 3.16
C TYR A 180 10.99 -5.26 4.41
N TRP A 181 10.34 -6.42 4.31
CA TRP A 181 9.96 -7.24 5.45
C TRP A 181 11.12 -7.56 6.41
N PRO A 182 12.36 -7.84 5.95
CA PRO A 182 13.50 -8.06 6.84
C PRO A 182 13.86 -6.86 7.72
N HIS A 183 13.36 -5.69 7.40
CA HIS A 183 13.65 -4.43 8.11
C HIS A 183 12.48 -3.92 8.94
N VAL A 184 11.34 -4.59 8.92
CA VAL A 184 10.15 -4.23 9.69
C VAL A 184 10.34 -4.69 11.14
N LYS A 185 10.12 -3.77 12.08
CA LYS A 185 10.31 -4.03 13.51
C LYS A 185 8.99 -4.04 14.30
N CYS A 186 7.94 -3.49 13.72
CA CYS A 186 6.64 -3.44 14.37
C CYS A 186 5.82 -4.70 14.06
N PRO A 187 4.87 -5.07 14.91
CA PRO A 187 3.92 -6.14 14.68
C PRO A 187 3.18 -6.02 13.35
N VAL A 188 2.90 -7.17 12.70
CA VAL A 188 2.26 -7.25 11.39
C VAL A 188 1.02 -8.14 11.41
N ALA A 189 -0.13 -7.63 10.93
CA ALA A 189 -1.33 -8.43 10.72
C ALA A 189 -1.67 -8.50 9.23
N PHE A 190 -1.43 -9.63 8.57
CA PHE A 190 -1.93 -9.86 7.22
C PHE A 190 -3.42 -10.21 7.26
N ILE A 191 -4.22 -9.41 6.55
CA ILE A 191 -5.66 -9.61 6.46
C ILE A 191 -6.02 -9.92 5.01
N THR A 192 -6.57 -11.12 4.77
CA THR A 192 -6.75 -11.65 3.42
C THR A 192 -7.99 -12.52 3.29
N SER A 193 -8.16 -13.13 2.13
CA SER A 193 -9.11 -14.19 1.83
C SER A 193 -8.39 -15.43 1.34
N SER A 194 -8.95 -16.60 1.64
CA SER A 194 -8.36 -17.90 1.27
C SER A 194 -8.12 -18.09 -0.23
N ASN A 195 -8.83 -17.37 -1.06
CA ASN A 195 -8.74 -17.43 -2.51
C ASN A 195 -8.37 -16.08 -3.16
N ASP A 196 -7.67 -15.23 -2.42
CA ASP A 196 -7.10 -14.01 -2.98
C ASP A 196 -6.05 -14.35 -4.03
N PHE A 197 -6.16 -13.71 -5.20
CA PHE A 197 -5.25 -13.97 -6.32
C PHE A 197 -3.99 -13.08 -6.32
N HIS A 198 -3.99 -12.03 -5.50
CA HIS A 198 -2.83 -11.16 -5.33
C HIS A 198 -2.02 -11.52 -4.09
N SER A 199 -2.68 -11.74 -2.98
CA SER A 199 -2.08 -11.99 -1.68
C SER A 199 -2.37 -13.41 -1.23
N THR A 200 -1.87 -14.38 -1.99
CA THR A 200 -2.05 -15.81 -1.71
C THR A 200 -1.39 -16.19 -0.38
N PHE A 201 -1.89 -17.23 0.28
CA PHE A 201 -1.31 -17.72 1.53
C PHE A 201 0.17 -18.05 1.41
N GLU A 202 0.58 -18.72 0.34
CA GLU A 202 1.98 -19.00 0.08
C GLU A 202 2.86 -17.75 0.19
N ARG A 203 2.41 -16.66 -0.41
CA ARG A 203 3.16 -15.39 -0.41
C ARG A 203 3.09 -14.67 0.91
N ILE A 204 1.98 -14.80 1.64
CA ILE A 204 1.86 -14.26 2.98
C ILE A 204 2.86 -14.96 3.90
N TYR A 205 2.86 -16.29 3.92
CA TYR A 205 3.78 -17.05 4.76
C TYR A 205 5.24 -16.78 4.39
N ARG A 206 5.55 -16.72 3.10
CA ARG A 206 6.88 -16.30 2.63
C ARG A 206 7.26 -14.90 3.14
N SER A 207 6.33 -13.95 3.11
CA SER A 207 6.57 -12.60 3.65
C SER A 207 6.78 -12.62 5.16
N MET A 208 6.06 -13.47 5.88
CA MET A 208 6.22 -13.65 7.32
C MET A 208 7.57 -14.26 7.68
N ASP A 209 8.03 -15.27 6.93
CA ASP A 209 9.35 -15.88 7.09
C ASP A 209 10.50 -14.89 6.92
N LEU A 210 10.26 -13.75 6.26
CA LEU A 210 11.23 -12.67 6.10
C LEU A 210 11.25 -11.69 7.28
N LEU A 211 10.25 -11.71 8.18
CA LEU A 211 10.20 -10.82 9.33
C LEU A 211 11.29 -11.19 10.35
N PRO A 212 11.95 -10.20 10.97
CA PRO A 212 12.99 -10.46 11.97
C PRO A 212 12.42 -10.80 13.36
N HIS A 213 11.13 -11.06 13.46
CA HIS A 213 10.39 -11.35 14.72
C HIS A 213 9.16 -12.20 14.45
N ASP A 214 8.59 -12.81 15.50
CA ASP A 214 7.41 -13.67 15.44
C ASP A 214 6.10 -12.95 15.82
N ASP A 215 6.13 -11.62 15.97
CA ASP A 215 4.92 -10.85 16.30
C ASP A 215 4.14 -10.51 15.03
N TRP A 216 3.52 -11.53 14.49
CA TRP A 216 2.65 -11.43 13.33
C TRP A 216 1.38 -12.27 13.49
N ARG A 217 0.36 -11.90 12.76
CA ARG A 217 -0.94 -12.58 12.69
C ARG A 217 -1.42 -12.67 11.25
N VAL A 218 -2.22 -13.69 10.98
CA VAL A 218 -2.99 -13.80 9.72
C VAL A 218 -4.46 -13.93 10.08
N SER A 219 -5.27 -13.11 9.45
CA SER A 219 -6.72 -13.21 9.47
C SER A 219 -7.23 -13.46 8.07
N SER A 220 -8.01 -14.52 7.88
CA SER A 220 -8.52 -14.92 6.57
C SER A 220 -9.99 -15.29 6.62
N ASN A 221 -10.75 -14.78 5.66
CA ASN A 221 -12.09 -15.30 5.32
C ASN A 221 -12.00 -16.36 4.23
N VAL A 222 -13.05 -17.13 4.11
CA VAL A 222 -13.20 -18.14 3.05
C VAL A 222 -13.96 -17.54 1.87
N HIS A 223 -13.40 -17.67 0.66
CA HIS A 223 -14.03 -17.32 -0.61
C HIS A 223 -14.48 -15.85 -0.83
N TYR A 224 -13.77 -14.90 -0.25
CA TYR A 224 -14.00 -13.48 -0.52
C TYR A 224 -13.20 -12.93 -1.71
N ASN A 225 -12.45 -13.79 -2.41
CA ASN A 225 -11.57 -13.38 -3.51
C ASN A 225 -10.62 -12.25 -3.06
N HIS A 226 -10.51 -11.20 -3.88
CA HIS A 226 -9.73 -10.01 -3.55
C HIS A 226 -10.54 -9.06 -2.66
N GLY A 227 -10.93 -9.55 -1.48
CA GLY A 227 -11.80 -8.84 -0.54
C GLY A 227 -11.68 -9.38 0.88
N VAL A 228 -12.40 -8.75 1.78
CA VAL A 228 -12.45 -9.12 3.21
C VAL A 228 -13.89 -9.04 3.71
N GLY A 229 -14.21 -9.90 4.67
CA GLY A 229 -15.52 -9.93 5.31
C GLY A 229 -15.65 -8.96 6.49
N PRO A 230 -16.86 -8.83 7.03
CA PRO A 230 -17.14 -7.95 8.17
C PRO A 230 -16.30 -8.27 9.41
N GLU A 231 -16.03 -9.55 9.63
CA GLU A 231 -15.24 -10.05 10.79
C GLU A 231 -13.82 -9.49 10.76
N GLN A 232 -13.26 -9.32 9.58
CA GLN A 232 -11.89 -8.85 9.43
C GLN A 232 -11.74 -7.35 9.72
N TRP A 233 -12.80 -6.58 9.58
CA TRP A 233 -12.85 -5.20 10.07
C TRP A 233 -12.82 -5.16 11.60
N ALA A 234 -13.48 -6.11 12.26
CA ALA A 234 -13.38 -6.25 13.72
C ALA A 234 -11.95 -6.64 14.15
N VAL A 235 -11.31 -7.54 13.40
CA VAL A 235 -9.90 -7.91 13.64
C VAL A 235 -8.99 -6.69 13.53
N LEU A 236 -9.17 -5.84 12.52
CA LEU A 236 -8.41 -4.59 12.41
C LEU A 236 -8.62 -3.69 13.62
N ASN A 237 -9.86 -3.52 14.07
CA ASN A 237 -10.18 -2.68 15.22
C ASN A 237 -9.50 -3.20 16.51
N LEU A 238 -9.50 -4.50 16.71
CA LEU A 238 -8.79 -5.14 17.84
C LEU A 238 -7.28 -4.92 17.72
N TRP A 239 -6.72 -5.20 16.56
CA TRP A 239 -5.31 -4.97 16.26
C TRP A 239 -4.85 -3.55 16.54
N CYS A 240 -5.63 -2.56 16.08
CA CYS A 240 -5.33 -1.15 16.33
C CYS A 240 -5.51 -0.71 17.78
N ARG A 241 -6.21 -1.50 18.63
CA ARG A 241 -6.35 -1.22 20.06
C ARG A 241 -5.23 -1.80 20.89
N ASP A 242 -4.69 -2.93 20.46
CA ASP A 242 -3.61 -3.62 21.18
C ASP A 242 -2.28 -2.86 21.05
N TYR A 243 -2.08 -2.18 19.93
CA TYR A 243 -0.88 -1.42 19.61
C TYR A 243 -1.18 0.08 19.45
#